data_3b16d268f257718f213826b4320a93dd
#
_entry.id   3b16d268f257718f213826b4320a93dd
#
_cell.length_a   1.000
_cell.length_b   1.000
_cell.length_c   1.000
_cell.angle_alpha   90.00
_cell.angle_beta   90.00
_cell.angle_gamma   90.00
#
_symmetry.space_group_name_H-M   'P 1'
#
loop_
_entity.id
_entity.type
_entity.pdbx_description
1 polymer ?
#
loop_
_entity_poly.entity_id
_entity_poly.type
_entity_poly.pdbx_seq_one_letter_code
_entity_poly.pdbx_strand_id
1 'polypeptide(L)'
;YDEMPYSTDFKATVVEVKKNEIILDQTLFFPEEGGQECDLGTINDIPVKDVQIKNDVIIHYVKKHHLQIGDTIEGHIDWKKRYSFMQNHTGEHLLSGIVHSMYGYDNVSFHLNSEEGQVEYDGDIQDIDLIEEKVNQAIYENKEVHCFYPDDLESISYRSKKEIEGKVRIVEIKDYDICACCAPHVKRTGELGVFKIIK
;
A
#
# COMPACT_ATOMS: atom_id res chain seq x y z
N TYR A 1 1.55 5.03 -9.15
CA TYR A 1 1.09 5.09 -7.75
C TYR A 1 2.22 5.45 -6.78
N ASP A 2 3.38 4.94 -7.01
CA ASP A 2 4.53 5.04 -6.10
C ASP A 2 4.98 6.50 -5.87
N GLU A 3 5.17 7.26 -6.97
CA GLU A 3 5.61 8.66 -6.90
C GLU A 3 4.50 9.64 -6.54
N MET A 4 3.24 9.31 -6.86
CA MET A 4 2.10 10.21 -6.71
C MET A 4 0.91 9.53 -6.02
N PRO A 5 1.03 9.05 -4.78
CA PRO A 5 0.00 8.24 -4.11
C PRO A 5 -1.33 8.99 -3.87
N TYR A 6 -1.30 10.33 -3.87
CA TYR A 6 -2.49 11.20 -3.68
C TYR A 6 -3.15 11.63 -5.00
N SER A 7 -2.56 11.31 -6.15
CA SER A 7 -3.15 11.63 -7.44
C SER A 7 -4.20 10.60 -7.83
N THR A 8 -5.32 11.07 -8.38
CA THR A 8 -6.44 10.23 -8.80
C THR A 8 -6.57 10.12 -10.30
N ASP A 9 -6.15 11.15 -11.03
CA ASP A 9 -6.36 11.27 -12.45
C ASP A 9 -5.04 11.22 -13.20
N PHE A 10 -4.99 10.47 -14.30
CA PHE A 10 -3.80 10.37 -15.13
C PHE A 10 -4.17 10.06 -16.58
N LYS A 11 -3.23 10.34 -17.47
CA LYS A 11 -3.28 9.92 -18.88
C LYS A 11 -2.20 8.90 -19.14
N ALA A 12 -2.50 7.93 -19.98
CA ALA A 12 -1.55 6.91 -20.38
C ALA A 12 -1.83 6.43 -21.80
N THR A 13 -0.90 5.68 -22.37
CA THR A 13 -1.03 5.05 -23.68
C THR A 13 -1.17 3.54 -23.49
N VAL A 14 -2.09 2.92 -24.21
CA VAL A 14 -2.24 1.48 -24.26
C VAL A 14 -1.08 0.85 -25.01
N VAL A 15 -0.27 0.02 -24.35
CA VAL A 15 0.88 -0.65 -24.97
C VAL A 15 0.61 -2.10 -25.35
N GLU A 16 -0.34 -2.75 -24.65
CA GLU A 16 -0.77 -4.11 -24.99
C GLU A 16 -2.25 -4.32 -24.64
N VAL A 17 -2.93 -5.14 -25.44
CA VAL A 17 -4.33 -5.54 -25.23
C VAL A 17 -4.44 -7.05 -25.46
N LYS A 18 -4.94 -7.77 -24.46
CA LYS A 18 -5.29 -9.19 -24.54
C LYS A 18 -6.68 -9.41 -23.98
N LYS A 19 -7.69 -9.48 -24.83
CA LYS A 19 -9.10 -9.70 -24.46
C LYS A 19 -9.60 -8.69 -23.42
N ASN A 20 -9.45 -8.96 -22.13
CA ASN A 20 -9.86 -8.09 -21.02
C ASN A 20 -8.66 -7.52 -20.25
N GLU A 21 -7.44 -7.79 -20.67
CA GLU A 21 -6.20 -7.35 -20.06
C GLU A 21 -5.65 -6.15 -20.82
N ILE A 22 -5.42 -5.07 -20.12
CA ILE A 22 -4.86 -3.81 -20.66
C ILE A 22 -3.55 -3.52 -19.94
N ILE A 23 -2.50 -3.31 -20.70
CA ILE A 23 -1.21 -2.83 -20.20
C ILE A 23 -1.01 -1.40 -20.70
N LEU A 24 -0.60 -0.52 -19.80
CA LEU A 24 -0.36 0.90 -20.05
C LEU A 24 1.12 1.21 -19.93
N ASP A 25 1.58 2.28 -20.59
CA ASP A 25 2.95 2.79 -20.49
C ASP A 25 3.25 3.37 -19.10
N GLN A 26 2.22 3.84 -18.39
CA GLN A 26 2.28 4.29 -17.00
C GLN A 26 0.92 4.13 -16.32
N THR A 27 0.91 4.01 -14.98
CA THR A 27 -0.34 3.87 -14.24
C THR A 27 -0.25 4.42 -12.81
N LEU A 28 -1.36 4.94 -12.29
CA LEU A 28 -1.55 5.24 -10.87
C LEU A 28 -2.26 4.11 -10.11
N PHE A 29 -2.76 3.07 -10.80
CA PHE A 29 -3.37 1.93 -10.14
C PHE A 29 -2.31 1.11 -9.39
N PHE A 30 -2.50 0.93 -8.09
CA PHE A 30 -1.74 -0.04 -7.30
C PHE A 30 -2.27 -1.46 -7.59
N PRO A 31 -1.40 -2.41 -7.97
CA PRO A 31 -1.79 -3.80 -8.16
C PRO A 31 -1.98 -4.50 -6.81
N GLU A 32 -2.64 -5.66 -6.79
CA GLU A 32 -2.68 -6.50 -5.60
C GLU A 32 -1.27 -6.99 -5.25
N GLU A 33 -0.73 -6.49 -4.16
CA GLU A 33 0.62 -6.81 -3.71
C GLU A 33 0.80 -6.50 -2.21
N GLY A 34 1.78 -7.15 -1.57
CA GLY A 34 2.14 -6.87 -0.18
C GLY A 34 1.03 -7.15 0.84
N GLY A 35 0.07 -8.00 0.50
CA GLY A 35 -1.09 -8.33 1.34
C GLY A 35 -2.26 -7.35 1.22
N GLN A 36 -2.16 -6.34 0.36
CA GLN A 36 -3.23 -5.38 0.10
C GLN A 36 -3.90 -5.66 -1.24
N GLU A 37 -5.24 -5.61 -1.28
CA GLU A 37 -6.00 -5.62 -2.53
C GLU A 37 -5.63 -4.46 -3.45
N CYS A 38 -5.86 -4.65 -4.75
CA CYS A 38 -5.63 -3.62 -5.75
C CYS A 38 -6.56 -2.42 -5.65
N ASP A 39 -6.15 -1.33 -6.28
CA ASP A 39 -7.04 -0.20 -6.52
C ASP A 39 -8.16 -0.56 -7.48
N LEU A 40 -9.27 0.15 -7.33
CA LEU A 40 -10.37 0.20 -8.29
C LEU A 40 -10.49 1.61 -8.87
N GLY A 41 -11.27 1.72 -9.95
CA GLY A 41 -11.48 2.98 -10.64
C GLY A 41 -11.97 2.76 -12.06
N THR A 42 -11.61 3.67 -12.98
CA THR A 42 -12.02 3.59 -14.38
C THR A 42 -10.88 3.89 -15.34
N ILE A 43 -10.96 3.34 -16.55
CA ILE A 43 -10.19 3.71 -17.73
C ILE A 43 -11.18 4.13 -18.81
N ASN A 44 -11.16 5.41 -19.25
CA ASN A 44 -12.17 5.99 -20.15
C ASN A 44 -13.61 5.66 -19.71
N ASP A 45 -13.92 5.91 -18.43
CA ASP A 45 -15.19 5.59 -17.76
C ASP A 45 -15.55 4.09 -17.69
N ILE A 46 -14.73 3.19 -18.20
CA ILE A 46 -14.94 1.74 -18.12
C ILE A 46 -14.36 1.23 -16.81
N PRO A 47 -15.15 0.52 -15.97
CA PRO A 47 -14.69 0.05 -14.68
C PRO A 47 -13.49 -0.92 -14.78
N VAL A 48 -12.42 -0.62 -14.04
CA VAL A 48 -11.33 -1.54 -13.74
C VAL A 48 -11.80 -2.49 -12.64
N LYS A 49 -11.73 -3.80 -12.89
CA LYS A 49 -12.25 -4.82 -11.99
C LYS A 49 -11.20 -5.47 -11.12
N ASP A 50 -9.97 -5.42 -11.58
CA ASP A 50 -8.82 -5.99 -10.91
C ASP A 50 -7.54 -5.40 -11.51
N VAL A 51 -6.48 -5.34 -10.72
CA VAL A 51 -5.15 -4.92 -11.16
C VAL A 51 -4.12 -5.87 -10.55
N GLN A 52 -3.36 -6.53 -11.38
CA GLN A 52 -2.36 -7.52 -10.99
C GLN A 52 -0.98 -7.14 -11.50
N ILE A 53 0.06 -7.61 -10.82
CA ILE A 53 1.45 -7.47 -11.29
C ILE A 53 2.02 -8.84 -11.63
N LYS A 54 2.64 -8.97 -12.82
CA LYS A 54 3.30 -10.20 -13.27
C LYS A 54 4.58 -9.83 -13.99
N ASN A 55 5.71 -10.36 -13.51
CA ASN A 55 7.04 -10.06 -14.08
C ASN A 55 7.26 -8.54 -14.24
N ASP A 56 6.97 -7.77 -13.18
CA ASP A 56 7.07 -6.31 -13.11
C ASP A 56 6.16 -5.55 -14.10
N VAL A 57 5.19 -6.23 -14.71
CA VAL A 57 4.19 -5.62 -15.60
C VAL A 57 2.85 -5.53 -14.90
N ILE A 58 2.29 -4.32 -14.83
CA ILE A 58 0.95 -4.09 -14.25
C ILE A 58 -0.11 -4.30 -15.30
N ILE A 59 -1.05 -5.20 -15.02
CA ILE A 59 -2.14 -5.64 -15.89
C ILE A 59 -3.46 -5.16 -15.29
N HIS A 60 -4.22 -4.38 -16.07
CA HIS A 60 -5.54 -3.88 -15.69
C HIS A 60 -6.63 -4.75 -16.33
N TYR A 61 -7.53 -5.30 -15.52
CA TYR A 61 -8.65 -6.13 -16.00
C TYR A 61 -9.90 -5.28 -16.24
N VAL A 62 -10.20 -5.07 -17.53
CA VAL A 62 -11.29 -4.22 -18.00
C VAL A 62 -12.21 -5.01 -18.92
N LYS A 63 -13.51 -5.05 -18.63
CA LYS A 63 -14.48 -5.81 -19.43
C LYS A 63 -15.21 -4.90 -20.43
N LYS A 64 -15.55 -5.47 -21.61
CA LYS A 64 -16.37 -4.81 -22.64
C LYS A 64 -15.79 -3.46 -23.11
N HIS A 65 -14.53 -3.46 -23.47
CA HIS A 65 -13.85 -2.30 -24.03
C HIS A 65 -13.62 -2.43 -25.55
N HIS A 66 -13.25 -1.32 -26.18
CA HIS A 66 -12.85 -1.23 -27.59
C HIS A 66 -11.43 -0.63 -27.73
N LEU A 67 -10.66 -0.60 -26.65
CA LEU A 67 -9.33 -0.04 -26.61
C LEU A 67 -8.38 -0.83 -27.53
N GLN A 68 -7.50 -0.10 -28.21
CA GLN A 68 -6.48 -0.63 -29.12
C GLN A 68 -5.10 -0.14 -28.69
N ILE A 69 -4.07 -0.84 -29.13
CA ILE A 69 -2.68 -0.42 -28.91
C ILE A 69 -2.47 0.95 -29.55
N GLY A 70 -1.88 1.89 -28.79
CA GLY A 70 -1.64 3.28 -29.20
C GLY A 70 -2.76 4.24 -28.78
N ASP A 71 -3.90 3.76 -28.28
CA ASP A 71 -4.93 4.65 -27.74
C ASP A 71 -4.44 5.40 -26.52
N THR A 72 -4.74 6.71 -26.45
CA THR A 72 -4.58 7.48 -25.22
C THR A 72 -5.82 7.30 -24.36
N ILE A 73 -5.61 7.01 -23.07
CA ILE A 73 -6.68 6.82 -22.09
C ILE A 73 -6.61 7.87 -20.97
N GLU A 74 -7.75 8.09 -20.36
CA GLU A 74 -7.88 8.79 -19.08
C GLU A 74 -8.20 7.77 -17.99
N GLY A 75 -7.32 7.66 -17.00
CA GLY A 75 -7.51 6.80 -15.83
C GLY A 75 -7.95 7.62 -14.62
N HIS A 76 -8.87 7.05 -13.83
CA HIS A 76 -9.35 7.64 -12.59
C HIS A 76 -9.38 6.58 -11.48
N ILE A 77 -8.72 6.88 -10.35
CA ILE A 77 -8.64 6.01 -9.16
C ILE A 77 -9.82 6.28 -8.23
N ASP A 78 -10.46 5.24 -7.70
CA ASP A 78 -11.40 5.35 -6.58
C ASP A 78 -10.65 5.85 -5.34
N TRP A 79 -10.68 7.16 -5.13
CA TRP A 79 -9.98 7.82 -4.04
C TRP A 79 -10.42 7.32 -2.67
N LYS A 80 -11.70 7.01 -2.50
CA LYS A 80 -12.20 6.55 -1.20
C LYS A 80 -11.58 5.21 -0.82
N LYS A 81 -11.48 4.26 -1.76
CA LYS A 81 -10.82 2.97 -1.54
C LYS A 81 -9.32 3.16 -1.34
N ARG A 82 -8.65 3.90 -2.22
CA ARG A 82 -7.22 4.19 -2.14
C ARG A 82 -6.84 4.79 -0.79
N TYR A 83 -7.52 5.85 -0.37
CA TYR A 83 -7.19 6.55 0.86
C TYR A 83 -7.46 5.70 2.10
N SER A 84 -8.56 4.95 2.12
CA SER A 84 -8.82 3.97 3.18
C SER A 84 -7.70 2.93 3.29
N PHE A 85 -7.20 2.43 2.17
CA PHE A 85 -6.07 1.49 2.18
C PHE A 85 -4.78 2.13 2.66
N MET A 86 -4.47 3.35 2.22
CA MET A 86 -3.31 4.11 2.72
C MET A 86 -3.38 4.30 4.24
N GLN A 87 -4.56 4.65 4.79
CA GLN A 87 -4.77 4.80 6.23
C GLN A 87 -4.55 3.47 6.98
N ASN A 88 -5.22 2.40 6.55
CA ASN A 88 -5.14 1.10 7.23
C ASN A 88 -3.75 0.47 7.10
N HIS A 89 -3.11 0.55 5.95
CA HIS A 89 -1.77 0.00 5.75
C HIS A 89 -0.72 0.77 6.56
N THR A 90 -0.81 2.10 6.61
CA THR A 90 0.07 2.90 7.48
C THR A 90 -0.21 2.61 8.95
N GLY A 91 -1.47 2.37 9.32
CA GLY A 91 -1.86 1.94 10.67
C GLY A 91 -1.26 0.59 11.05
N GLU A 92 -1.20 -0.37 10.12
CA GLU A 92 -0.53 -1.66 10.33
C GLU A 92 0.97 -1.49 10.56
N HIS A 93 1.65 -0.67 9.76
CA HIS A 93 3.08 -0.37 9.96
C HIS A 93 3.34 0.22 11.36
N LEU A 94 2.52 1.18 11.77
CA LEU A 94 2.63 1.80 13.09
C LEU A 94 2.40 0.78 14.21
N LEU A 95 1.36 -0.06 14.07
CA LEU A 95 1.08 -1.15 14.99
C LEU A 95 2.25 -2.12 15.08
N SER A 96 2.75 -2.60 13.93
CA SER A 96 3.84 -3.58 13.86
C SER A 96 5.16 -3.03 14.37
N GLY A 97 5.47 -1.75 14.13
CA GLY A 97 6.65 -1.08 14.69
C GLY A 97 6.59 -1.00 16.22
N ILE A 98 5.41 -0.67 16.79
CA ILE A 98 5.20 -0.64 18.23
C ILE A 98 5.31 -2.05 18.84
N VAL A 99 4.67 -3.06 18.23
CA VAL A 99 4.76 -4.46 18.68
C VAL A 99 6.21 -4.95 18.65
N HIS A 100 6.93 -4.70 17.57
CA HIS A 100 8.35 -5.07 17.47
C HIS A 100 9.20 -4.37 18.55
N SER A 101 8.99 -3.09 18.77
CA SER A 101 9.71 -2.33 19.81
C SER A 101 9.42 -2.82 21.22
N MET A 102 8.19 -3.25 21.54
CA MET A 102 7.78 -3.68 22.88
C MET A 102 8.14 -5.13 23.20
N TYR A 103 8.01 -6.01 22.20
CA TYR A 103 8.09 -7.47 22.41
C TYR A 103 9.17 -8.15 21.57
N GLY A 104 9.71 -7.48 20.54
CA GLY A 104 10.63 -8.08 19.58
C GLY A 104 9.93 -9.02 18.60
N TYR A 105 8.58 -8.98 18.50
CA TYR A 105 7.82 -9.82 17.58
C TYR A 105 7.73 -9.17 16.22
N ASP A 106 7.74 -10.01 15.17
CA ASP A 106 7.55 -9.60 13.79
C ASP A 106 6.18 -10.03 13.26
N ASN A 107 5.62 -9.22 12.37
CA ASN A 107 4.42 -9.60 11.66
C ASN A 107 4.74 -10.65 10.59
N VAL A 108 4.08 -11.80 10.65
CA VAL A 108 4.29 -12.94 9.74
C VAL A 108 3.25 -13.02 8.64
N SER A 109 2.09 -12.38 8.82
CA SER A 109 1.02 -12.31 7.84
C SER A 109 0.31 -10.96 7.91
N PHE A 110 -0.10 -10.45 6.75
CA PHE A 110 -0.93 -9.25 6.63
C PHE A 110 -1.88 -9.38 5.45
N HIS A 111 -3.15 -9.08 5.68
CA HIS A 111 -4.18 -8.98 4.66
C HIS A 111 -5.01 -7.73 4.87
N LEU A 112 -5.14 -6.93 3.82
CA LEU A 112 -5.97 -5.72 3.81
C LEU A 112 -6.93 -5.77 2.63
N ASN A 113 -8.21 -5.83 2.94
CA ASN A 113 -9.31 -5.76 1.99
C ASN A 113 -10.24 -4.58 2.32
N SER A 114 -11.36 -4.46 1.61
CA SER A 114 -12.31 -3.34 1.76
C SER A 114 -13.08 -3.35 3.08
N GLU A 115 -13.04 -4.44 3.85
CA GLU A 115 -13.81 -4.62 5.08
C GLU A 115 -12.92 -4.52 6.32
N GLU A 116 -11.72 -5.12 6.28
CA GLU A 116 -10.83 -5.22 7.43
C GLU A 116 -9.35 -5.33 7.05
N GLY A 117 -8.47 -4.98 8.00
CA GLY A 117 -7.07 -5.32 7.99
C GLY A 117 -6.78 -6.39 9.05
N GLN A 118 -6.13 -7.48 8.65
CA GLN A 118 -5.71 -8.57 9.54
C GLN A 118 -4.18 -8.65 9.57
N VAL A 119 -3.62 -8.81 10.76
CA VAL A 119 -2.17 -9.00 10.96
C VAL A 119 -1.94 -10.12 11.97
N GLU A 120 -0.96 -10.97 11.69
CA GLU A 120 -0.51 -12.04 12.58
C GLU A 120 0.95 -11.80 12.97
N TYR A 121 1.28 -12.10 14.23
CA TYR A 121 2.63 -11.97 14.78
C TYR A 121 3.18 -13.34 15.20
N ASP A 122 4.51 -13.46 15.23
CA ASP A 122 5.23 -14.66 15.66
C ASP A 122 5.30 -14.83 17.20
N GLY A 123 4.53 -14.04 17.94
CA GLY A 123 4.45 -14.08 19.40
C GLY A 123 3.07 -13.74 19.96
N ASP A 124 2.88 -14.07 21.23
CA ASP A 124 1.61 -13.86 21.92
C ASP A 124 1.54 -12.48 22.57
N ILE A 125 0.68 -11.62 22.05
CA ILE A 125 0.51 -10.23 22.50
C ILE A 125 -0.48 -10.18 23.67
N GLN A 126 -0.03 -9.74 24.84
CA GLN A 126 -0.82 -9.72 26.06
C GLN A 126 -1.56 -8.38 26.27
N ASP A 127 -0.92 -7.25 26.00
CA ASP A 127 -1.39 -5.93 26.40
C ASP A 127 -1.97 -5.14 25.19
N ILE A 128 -3.03 -5.69 24.57
CA ILE A 128 -3.65 -5.11 23.36
C ILE A 128 -4.12 -3.68 23.60
N ASP A 129 -4.72 -3.40 24.76
CA ASP A 129 -5.22 -2.07 25.09
C ASP A 129 -4.08 -1.04 25.20
N LEU A 130 -2.93 -1.42 25.75
CA LEU A 130 -1.75 -0.57 25.81
C LEU A 130 -1.15 -0.31 24.42
N ILE A 131 -1.15 -1.33 23.54
CA ILE A 131 -0.67 -1.17 22.17
C ILE A 131 -1.58 -0.21 21.41
N GLU A 132 -2.91 -0.38 21.51
CA GLU A 132 -3.90 0.50 20.89
C GLU A 132 -3.73 1.95 21.38
N GLU A 133 -3.51 2.16 22.68
CA GLU A 133 -3.23 3.48 23.25
C GLU A 133 -1.97 4.09 22.63
N LYS A 134 -0.87 3.33 22.52
CA LYS A 134 0.38 3.79 21.90
C LYS A 134 0.22 4.14 20.42
N VAL A 135 -0.54 3.33 19.65
CA VAL A 135 -0.85 3.63 18.24
C VAL A 135 -1.62 4.95 18.15
N ASN A 136 -2.66 5.14 18.96
CA ASN A 136 -3.44 6.38 18.97
C ASN A 136 -2.61 7.59 19.45
N GLN A 137 -1.68 7.40 20.37
CA GLN A 137 -0.73 8.44 20.79
C GLN A 137 0.17 8.87 19.59
N ALA A 138 0.72 7.91 18.85
CA ALA A 138 1.53 8.20 17.67
C ALA A 138 0.73 8.90 16.56
N ILE A 139 -0.55 8.58 16.41
CA ILE A 139 -1.48 9.27 15.51
C ILE A 139 -1.65 10.73 15.97
N TYR A 140 -1.88 10.96 17.25
CA TYR A 140 -2.02 12.29 17.82
C TYR A 140 -0.74 13.14 17.67
N GLU A 141 0.44 12.53 17.75
CA GLU A 141 1.74 13.20 17.52
C GLU A 141 1.94 13.66 16.07
N ASN A 142 1.14 13.16 15.15
CA ASN A 142 1.12 13.54 13.73
C ASN A 142 2.51 13.47 13.08
N LYS A 143 3.20 12.34 13.25
CA LYS A 143 4.54 12.09 12.70
C LYS A 143 4.54 12.02 11.18
N GLU A 144 5.67 12.35 10.58
CA GLU A 144 5.88 12.19 9.14
C GLU A 144 6.00 10.71 8.76
N VAL A 145 5.42 10.37 7.61
CA VAL A 145 5.58 9.08 6.94
C VAL A 145 6.34 9.32 5.65
N HIS A 146 7.54 8.80 5.57
CA HIS A 146 8.44 9.00 4.44
C HIS A 146 8.63 7.72 3.65
N CYS A 147 8.35 7.77 2.36
CA CYS A 147 8.52 6.65 1.43
C CYS A 147 9.65 6.99 0.46
N PHE A 148 10.67 6.15 0.41
CA PHE A 148 11.85 6.44 -0.42
C PHE A 148 12.60 5.18 -0.85
N TYR A 149 13.45 5.32 -1.86
CA TYR A 149 14.42 4.31 -2.26
C TYR A 149 15.79 4.77 -1.76
N PRO A 150 16.42 4.06 -0.82
CA PRO A 150 17.72 4.45 -0.30
C PRO A 150 18.83 4.25 -1.34
N ASP A 151 19.81 5.16 -1.34
CA ASP A 151 21.01 5.01 -2.16
C ASP A 151 21.91 3.88 -1.66
N ASP A 152 21.94 3.67 -0.34
CA ASP A 152 22.69 2.61 0.36
C ASP A 152 21.77 1.88 1.34
N LEU A 153 21.27 0.73 0.91
CA LEU A 153 20.35 -0.09 1.71
C LEU A 153 21.04 -0.74 2.92
N GLU A 154 22.34 -1.05 2.83
CA GLU A 154 23.10 -1.69 3.91
C GLU A 154 23.29 -0.76 5.12
N SER A 155 23.18 0.55 4.91
CA SER A 155 23.28 1.54 5.98
C SER A 155 22.00 1.67 6.83
N ILE A 156 20.88 1.05 6.42
CA ILE A 156 19.57 1.20 7.06
C ILE A 156 19.15 -0.13 7.69
N SER A 157 18.87 -0.10 9.00
CA SER A 157 18.20 -1.23 9.66
C SER A 157 16.69 -1.09 9.48
N TYR A 158 16.07 -2.06 8.82
CA TYR A 158 14.64 -2.05 8.53
C TYR A 158 14.02 -3.44 8.72
N ARG A 159 12.72 -3.48 9.00
CA ARG A 159 11.94 -4.73 9.04
C ARG A 159 11.56 -5.15 7.62
N SER A 160 11.53 -6.43 7.37
CA SER A 160 11.04 -7.00 6.11
C SER A 160 10.43 -8.39 6.36
N LYS A 161 9.28 -8.65 5.74
CA LYS A 161 8.61 -9.96 5.81
C LYS A 161 9.28 -11.03 4.94
N LYS A 162 10.10 -10.64 3.98
CA LYS A 162 10.78 -11.53 3.03
C LYS A 162 12.06 -10.88 2.52
N GLU A 163 12.95 -11.70 2.00
CA GLU A 163 14.05 -11.19 1.18
C GLU A 163 13.51 -10.58 -0.11
N ILE A 164 14.01 -9.40 -0.45
CA ILE A 164 13.59 -8.65 -1.64
C ILE A 164 14.78 -8.56 -2.57
N GLU A 165 14.64 -9.06 -3.79
CA GLU A 165 15.64 -8.87 -4.83
C GLU A 165 15.42 -7.54 -5.56
N GLY A 166 16.50 -6.82 -5.85
CA GLY A 166 16.46 -5.55 -6.59
C GLY A 166 16.30 -4.31 -5.71
N LYS A 167 15.57 -3.32 -6.19
CA LYS A 167 15.37 -2.06 -5.47
C LYS A 167 14.35 -2.22 -4.36
N VAL A 168 14.74 -1.93 -3.14
CA VAL A 168 13.88 -1.96 -1.97
C VAL A 168 13.36 -0.56 -1.67
N ARG A 169 12.03 -0.41 -1.66
CA ARG A 169 11.39 0.81 -1.19
C ARG A 169 11.18 0.73 0.31
N ILE A 170 11.58 1.77 1.03
CA ILE A 170 11.45 1.90 2.47
C ILE A 170 10.29 2.85 2.80
N VAL A 171 9.52 2.47 3.80
CA VAL A 171 8.53 3.32 4.48
C VAL A 171 9.03 3.55 5.89
N GLU A 172 9.29 4.80 6.23
CA GLU A 172 9.69 5.24 7.56
C GLU A 172 8.54 6.01 8.22
N ILE A 173 8.11 5.57 9.38
CA ILE A 173 7.28 6.34 10.31
C ILE A 173 8.20 6.82 11.42
N LYS A 174 8.52 8.10 11.40
CA LYS A 174 9.52 8.69 12.30
C LYS A 174 9.30 8.30 13.75
N ASP A 175 10.34 7.75 14.39
CA ASP A 175 10.41 7.26 15.76
C ASP A 175 9.63 5.95 16.05
N TYR A 176 8.94 5.36 15.03
CA TYR A 176 8.08 4.20 15.24
C TYR A 176 8.41 2.99 14.38
N ASP A 177 8.64 3.16 13.10
CA ASP A 177 8.87 2.03 12.18
C ASP A 177 9.73 2.40 10.98
N ILE A 178 10.56 1.45 10.55
CA ILE A 178 11.28 1.47 9.27
C ILE A 178 11.09 0.10 8.63
N CYS A 179 10.35 0.02 7.54
CA CYS A 179 9.98 -1.26 6.92
C CYS A 179 10.01 -1.19 5.39
N ALA A 180 10.39 -2.32 4.78
CA ALA A 180 10.29 -2.48 3.33
C ALA A 180 8.84 -2.67 2.91
N CYS A 181 8.32 -1.78 2.04
CA CYS A 181 6.93 -1.83 1.57
C CYS A 181 6.74 -1.14 0.22
N CYS A 182 5.95 -1.77 -0.67
CA CYS A 182 5.62 -1.24 -2.01
C CYS A 182 4.30 -0.45 -2.06
N ALA A 183 3.44 -0.55 -1.03
CA ALA A 183 2.12 0.04 -1.04
C ALA A 183 2.13 1.57 -0.89
N PRO A 184 1.08 2.28 -1.36
CA PRO A 184 0.87 3.69 -1.06
C PRO A 184 0.55 3.91 0.42
N HIS A 185 1.13 4.97 1.00
CA HIS A 185 0.92 5.35 2.40
C HIS A 185 0.47 6.80 2.53
N VAL A 186 -0.13 7.16 3.68
CA VAL A 186 -0.42 8.55 4.02
C VAL A 186 0.88 9.29 4.34
N LYS A 187 0.86 10.63 4.26
CA LYS A 187 2.05 11.46 4.53
C LYS A 187 2.32 11.68 6.02
N ARG A 188 1.31 11.53 6.85
CA ARG A 188 1.39 11.78 8.29
C ARG A 188 0.48 10.85 9.07
N THR A 189 0.91 10.44 10.26
CA THR A 189 0.12 9.53 11.12
C THR A 189 -1.23 10.12 11.53
N GLY A 190 -1.34 11.44 11.65
CA GLY A 190 -2.60 12.12 11.95
C GLY A 190 -3.73 11.91 10.92
N GLU A 191 -3.38 11.50 9.68
CA GLU A 191 -4.36 11.18 8.64
C GLU A 191 -5.10 9.85 8.89
N LEU A 192 -4.61 8.99 9.80
CA LEU A 192 -5.24 7.71 10.14
C LEU A 192 -6.59 7.90 10.88
N GLY A 193 -6.74 9.01 11.61
CA GLY A 193 -7.89 9.22 12.49
C GLY A 193 -7.78 8.40 13.77
N VAL A 194 -8.79 7.60 14.09
CA VAL A 194 -8.79 6.73 15.28
C VAL A 194 -8.46 5.29 14.87
N PHE A 195 -7.51 4.68 15.56
CA PHE A 195 -7.17 3.28 15.36
C PHE A 195 -7.82 2.41 16.44
N LYS A 196 -8.42 1.29 16.02
CA LYS A 196 -9.06 0.32 16.90
C LYS A 196 -8.64 -1.10 16.54
N ILE A 197 -8.15 -1.85 17.53
CA ILE A 197 -7.89 -3.29 17.39
C ILE A 197 -9.20 -4.03 17.69
N ILE A 198 -9.64 -4.84 16.72
CA ILE A 198 -10.82 -5.70 16.85
C ILE A 198 -10.32 -7.13 17.04
N LYS A 199 -10.80 -7.81 18.04
CA LYS A 199 -10.41 -9.22 18.35
C LYS A 199 -11.29 -10.19 17.57
#